data_ceb0c54762c11084b8a742d27ab57112
#
_entry.id   ceb0c54762c11084b8a742d27ab57112
#
_cell.length_a   1.000
_cell.length_b   1.000
_cell.length_c   1.000
_cell.angle_alpha   90.00
_cell.angle_beta   90.00
_cell.angle_gamma   90.00
#
_symmetry.space_group_name_H-M   'P 1'
#
loop_
_entity.id
_entity.type
_entity.pdbx_description
1 polymer ?
#
loop_
_entity_poly.entity_id
_entity_poly.type
_entity_poly.pdbx_seq_one_letter_code
_entity_poly.pdbx_strand_id
1 'polypeptide(L)'
;MTDITLAADQAAATKLLHDAETALGTRSTGPQGGSLGPFSATFSASASFSGGAIDLIAPNIIQITNCNFNYSVDLSLSVDLNSILPSFCLPQICIPIPFDGDICTPKICISWPTITIPVSYSDTITFTADFTLNAHLSGATWLVDVVIVGIPALDLSPAAVAILAAIAAAVTPILLAIPFIGLFLALGVDAILAAIGIAGLLGLLGPLLTPFVSGLTFNIYNQPKVFQVLPNSSPIDPAVNINLDLIQAAVLASDKNELVLTANISA
;
A
#
# COMPACT_ATOMS: atom_id res chain seq x y z
N MET A 1 28.25 -29.21 -18.41
CA MET A 1 28.04 -28.29 -19.52
C MET A 1 26.60 -27.83 -19.37
N THR A 2 26.32 -26.56 -19.47
CA THR A 2 24.94 -26.05 -19.49
C THR A 2 24.42 -26.15 -20.93
N ASP A 3 23.22 -26.70 -21.10
CA ASP A 3 22.65 -26.96 -22.42
C ASP A 3 21.85 -25.77 -22.95
N ILE A 4 21.26 -24.98 -22.04
CA ILE A 4 20.53 -23.75 -22.35
C ILE A 4 21.08 -22.62 -21.50
N THR A 5 21.31 -21.48 -22.11
CA THR A 5 21.69 -20.24 -21.43
C THR A 5 20.84 -19.11 -21.97
N LEU A 6 20.15 -18.42 -21.07
CA LEU A 6 19.46 -17.16 -21.34
C LEU A 6 20.18 -16.05 -20.58
N ALA A 7 20.50 -14.97 -21.27
CA ALA A 7 21.14 -13.80 -20.66
C ALA A 7 20.31 -12.56 -20.91
N ALA A 8 20.20 -11.73 -19.91
CA ALA A 8 19.57 -10.43 -19.98
C ALA A 8 20.55 -9.36 -19.46
N ASP A 9 20.74 -8.34 -20.25
CA ASP A 9 21.53 -7.17 -19.84
C ASP A 9 20.74 -6.26 -18.87
N GLN A 10 21.43 -5.30 -18.32
CA GLN A 10 20.86 -4.32 -17.40
C GLN A 10 19.67 -3.53 -17.99
N ALA A 11 19.68 -3.24 -19.31
CA ALA A 11 18.62 -2.52 -19.98
C ALA A 11 17.34 -3.37 -20.08
N ALA A 12 17.47 -4.65 -20.42
CA ALA A 12 16.37 -5.61 -20.44
C ALA A 12 15.80 -5.84 -19.04
N ALA A 13 16.68 -5.95 -18.03
CA ALA A 13 16.25 -6.09 -16.64
C ALA A 13 15.49 -4.84 -16.14
N THR A 14 15.95 -3.63 -16.48
CA THR A 14 15.25 -2.38 -16.15
C THR A 14 13.88 -2.31 -16.82
N LYS A 15 13.75 -2.76 -18.06
CA LYS A 15 12.45 -2.83 -18.73
C LYS A 15 11.49 -3.79 -18.03
N LEU A 16 11.97 -4.96 -17.59
CA LEU A 16 11.16 -5.89 -16.80
C LEU A 16 10.70 -5.28 -15.48
N LEU A 17 11.54 -4.46 -14.82
CA LEU A 17 11.13 -3.72 -13.63
C LEU A 17 9.94 -2.80 -13.92
N HIS A 18 10.00 -2.00 -14.96
CA HIS A 18 8.89 -1.09 -15.31
C HIS A 18 7.61 -1.83 -15.71
N ASP A 19 7.74 -2.96 -16.38
CA ASP A 19 6.59 -3.82 -16.70
C ASP A 19 5.97 -4.39 -15.40
N ALA A 20 6.80 -4.78 -14.42
CA ALA A 20 6.35 -5.24 -13.11
C ALA A 20 5.68 -4.12 -12.30
N GLU A 21 6.24 -2.91 -12.27
CA GLU A 21 5.63 -1.73 -11.63
C GLU A 21 4.25 -1.44 -12.20
N THR A 22 4.13 -1.50 -13.53
CA THR A 22 2.84 -1.30 -14.23
C THR A 22 1.83 -2.38 -13.85
N ALA A 23 2.26 -3.63 -13.76
CA ALA A 23 1.40 -4.75 -13.37
C ALA A 23 0.96 -4.69 -11.90
N LEU A 24 1.83 -4.20 -11.00
CA LEU A 24 1.51 -4.00 -9.59
C LEU A 24 0.49 -2.87 -9.40
N GLY A 25 0.61 -1.79 -10.16
CA GLY A 25 -0.25 -0.62 -10.11
C GLY A 25 -0.32 0.02 -8.74
N THR A 26 -1.42 0.74 -8.48
CA THR A 26 -1.69 1.34 -7.17
C THR A 26 -2.42 0.34 -6.27
N ARG A 27 -1.90 0.16 -5.06
CA ARG A 27 -2.53 -0.61 -3.99
C ARG A 27 -3.19 0.33 -3.00
N SER A 28 -4.34 -0.06 -2.46
CA SER A 28 -5.05 0.74 -1.46
C SER A 28 -5.54 -0.11 -0.30
N THR A 29 -5.55 0.49 0.89
CA THR A 29 -6.27 -0.05 2.04
C THR A 29 -7.71 0.47 1.99
N GLY A 30 -8.67 -0.39 2.34
CA GLY A 30 -10.04 0.06 2.56
C GLY A 30 -10.09 1.08 3.72
N PRO A 31 -11.19 1.84 3.82
CA PRO A 31 -11.35 2.80 4.89
C PRO A 31 -11.34 2.09 6.25
N GLN A 32 -10.51 2.61 7.14
CA GLN A 32 -10.45 2.22 8.54
C GLN A 32 -10.88 3.41 9.38
N GLY A 33 -11.53 3.17 10.49
CA GLY A 33 -12.05 4.25 11.30
C GLY A 33 -12.08 3.92 12.78
N GLY A 34 -12.13 4.97 13.58
CA GLY A 34 -12.27 4.92 15.02
C GLY A 34 -13.08 6.11 15.53
N SER A 35 -13.63 5.97 16.72
CA SER A 35 -14.34 7.06 17.38
C SER A 35 -13.87 7.20 18.84
N LEU A 36 -13.80 8.43 19.30
CA LEU A 36 -13.49 8.79 20.68
C LEU A 36 -14.49 9.87 21.14
N GLY A 37 -15.51 9.44 21.87
CA GLY A 37 -16.60 10.34 22.27
C GLY A 37 -17.30 10.99 21.05
N PRO A 38 -17.37 12.34 20.98
CA PRO A 38 -18.03 13.06 19.90
C PRO A 38 -17.22 13.10 18.60
N PHE A 39 -16.00 12.60 18.64
CA PHE A 39 -15.07 12.64 17.51
C PHE A 39 -15.01 11.30 16.82
N SER A 40 -14.98 11.31 15.49
CA SER A 40 -14.69 10.12 14.69
C SER A 40 -13.69 10.47 13.59
N ALA A 41 -12.85 9.49 13.27
CA ALA A 41 -11.89 9.60 12.18
C ALA A 41 -12.03 8.40 11.27
N THR A 42 -12.03 8.63 9.98
CA THR A 42 -11.95 7.58 8.95
C THR A 42 -10.75 7.89 8.08
N PHE A 43 -9.93 6.90 7.82
CA PHE A 43 -8.73 7.05 7.03
C PHE A 43 -8.55 5.89 6.04
N SER A 44 -8.00 6.19 4.89
CA SER A 44 -7.56 5.24 3.88
C SER A 44 -6.18 5.64 3.38
N ALA A 45 -5.44 4.68 2.86
CA ALA A 45 -4.16 4.95 2.25
C ALA A 45 -4.03 4.22 0.92
N SER A 46 -3.26 4.79 0.01
CA SER A 46 -2.85 4.14 -1.23
C SER A 46 -1.35 4.30 -1.44
N ALA A 47 -0.77 3.35 -2.18
CA ALA A 47 0.64 3.38 -2.52
C ALA A 47 0.90 2.75 -3.89
N SER A 48 1.94 3.23 -4.55
CA SER A 48 2.46 2.68 -5.80
C SER A 48 3.97 2.80 -5.84
N PHE A 49 4.58 1.96 -6.66
CA PHE A 49 6.00 2.02 -6.97
C PHE A 49 6.19 2.56 -8.37
N SER A 50 7.25 3.33 -8.57
CA SER A 50 7.57 3.88 -9.89
C SER A 50 9.03 4.25 -10.01
N GLY A 51 9.53 4.20 -11.23
CA GLY A 51 10.90 4.59 -11.55
C GLY A 51 11.92 3.57 -11.08
N GLY A 52 13.13 4.01 -10.86
CA GLY A 52 14.26 3.15 -10.54
C GLY A 52 14.98 2.63 -11.78
N ALA A 53 16.17 2.14 -11.55
CA ALA A 53 16.98 1.47 -12.53
C ALA A 53 17.60 0.22 -11.88
N ILE A 54 17.75 -0.84 -12.67
CA ILE A 54 18.43 -2.04 -12.21
C ILE A 54 19.91 -1.88 -12.42
N ASP A 55 20.68 -2.16 -11.38
CA ASP A 55 22.12 -2.40 -11.42
C ASP A 55 22.38 -3.87 -11.09
N LEU A 56 23.05 -4.58 -11.99
CA LEU A 56 23.39 -5.98 -11.83
C LEU A 56 24.75 -6.08 -11.19
N ILE A 57 24.84 -6.65 -10.00
CA ILE A 57 26.08 -6.76 -9.22
C ILE A 57 26.41 -8.23 -9.00
N ALA A 58 27.53 -8.68 -9.55
CA ALA A 58 28.01 -10.04 -9.33
C ALA A 58 28.35 -10.29 -7.85
N PRO A 59 28.15 -11.51 -7.29
CA PRO A 59 27.81 -12.73 -8.05
C PRO A 59 26.31 -12.98 -8.20
N ASN A 60 25.42 -12.33 -7.47
CA ASN A 60 23.98 -12.63 -7.51
C ASN A 60 23.15 -11.52 -6.87
N ILE A 61 23.50 -10.26 -7.06
CA ILE A 61 22.71 -9.13 -6.55
C ILE A 61 22.11 -8.36 -7.72
N ILE A 62 20.80 -8.14 -7.63
CA ILE A 62 20.04 -7.23 -8.47
C ILE A 62 19.72 -6.05 -7.57
N GLN A 63 20.34 -4.91 -7.80
CA GLN A 63 20.06 -3.69 -7.07
C GLN A 63 19.07 -2.83 -7.86
N ILE A 64 17.98 -2.41 -7.24
CA ILE A 64 17.10 -1.38 -7.78
C ILE A 64 17.45 -0.07 -7.11
N THR A 65 17.99 0.86 -7.88
CA THR A 65 18.38 2.19 -7.41
C THR A 65 17.30 3.23 -7.74
N ASN A 66 17.12 4.23 -6.87
CA ASN A 66 16.18 5.33 -7.07
C ASN A 66 14.73 4.88 -7.34
N CYS A 67 14.29 3.81 -6.71
CA CYS A 67 12.89 3.41 -6.74
C CYS A 67 12.06 4.36 -5.88
N ASN A 68 10.94 4.84 -6.40
CA ASN A 68 10.04 5.73 -5.70
C ASN A 68 8.86 4.96 -5.12
N PHE A 69 8.67 5.09 -3.82
CA PHE A 69 7.45 4.70 -3.12
C PHE A 69 6.56 5.93 -2.99
N ASN A 70 5.54 6.02 -3.86
CA ASN A 70 4.56 7.08 -3.81
C ASN A 70 3.41 6.63 -2.92
N TYR A 71 3.00 7.45 -1.97
CA TYR A 71 1.89 7.12 -1.10
C TYR A 71 0.97 8.32 -0.89
N SER A 72 -0.29 8.04 -0.62
CA SER A 72 -1.26 9.03 -0.20
C SER A 72 -2.08 8.49 0.97
N VAL A 73 -2.46 9.41 1.86
CA VAL A 73 -3.32 9.13 3.01
C VAL A 73 -4.48 10.12 2.95
N ASP A 74 -5.69 9.61 2.93
CA ASP A 74 -6.91 10.40 3.03
C ASP A 74 -7.51 10.18 4.42
N LEU A 75 -7.74 11.29 5.12
CA LEU A 75 -8.33 11.32 6.45
C LEU A 75 -9.62 12.15 6.40
N SER A 76 -10.67 11.66 7.00
CA SER A 76 -11.90 12.40 7.26
C SER A 76 -12.13 12.44 8.76
N LEU A 77 -12.01 13.62 9.34
CA LEU A 77 -12.31 13.88 10.74
C LEU A 77 -13.74 14.41 10.86
N SER A 78 -14.54 13.81 11.73
CA SER A 78 -15.91 14.26 11.99
C SER A 78 -16.11 14.55 13.48
N VAL A 79 -16.81 15.63 13.75
CA VAL A 79 -17.18 16.07 15.11
C VAL A 79 -18.69 16.17 15.19
N ASP A 80 -19.31 15.35 16.01
CA ASP A 80 -20.74 15.41 16.29
C ASP A 80 -21.01 16.46 17.36
N LEU A 81 -21.45 17.65 16.93
CA LEU A 81 -21.77 18.76 17.84
C LEU A 81 -23.01 18.46 18.70
N ASN A 82 -23.92 17.58 18.28
CA ASN A 82 -25.08 17.22 19.11
C ASN A 82 -24.70 16.47 20.39
N SER A 83 -23.57 15.78 20.39
CA SER A 83 -23.08 15.07 21.58
C SER A 83 -22.32 15.96 22.57
N ILE A 84 -21.90 17.17 22.13
CA ILE A 84 -21.17 18.14 22.93
C ILE A 84 -22.09 19.25 23.42
N LEU A 85 -22.97 19.75 22.55
CA LEU A 85 -23.83 20.88 22.80
C LEU A 85 -25.25 20.39 23.16
N PRO A 86 -25.88 20.98 24.17
CA PRO A 86 -27.23 20.59 24.55
C PRO A 86 -28.21 20.91 23.40
N SER A 87 -29.06 19.96 23.06
CA SER A 87 -30.20 20.21 22.20
C SER A 87 -31.14 21.19 22.89
N PHE A 88 -31.55 22.21 22.18
CA PHE A 88 -32.38 23.26 22.72
C PHE A 88 -33.65 23.34 21.88
N CYS A 89 -34.77 23.22 22.55
CA CYS A 89 -36.09 23.41 21.90
C CYS A 89 -36.75 24.66 22.46
N LEU A 90 -37.23 25.54 21.58
CA LEU A 90 -38.05 26.66 21.98
C LEU A 90 -39.40 26.11 22.52
N PRO A 91 -39.87 26.61 23.67
CA PRO A 91 -41.16 26.21 24.21
C PRO A 91 -42.25 26.56 23.20
N GLN A 92 -43.19 25.65 23.04
CA GLN A 92 -44.39 25.87 22.24
C GLN A 92 -45.23 26.91 22.95
N ILE A 93 -45.58 27.99 22.25
CA ILE A 93 -46.49 29.01 22.75
C ILE A 93 -47.88 28.65 22.20
N CYS A 94 -48.82 28.37 23.09
CA CYS A 94 -50.19 28.09 22.75
C CYS A 94 -51.10 29.27 23.15
N ILE A 95 -51.93 29.73 22.24
CA ILE A 95 -52.89 30.78 22.48
C ILE A 95 -54.29 30.13 22.48
N PRO A 96 -55.00 30.15 23.60
CA PRO A 96 -56.37 29.62 23.67
C PRO A 96 -57.33 30.47 22.83
N ILE A 97 -58.06 29.82 21.93
CA ILE A 97 -59.13 30.47 21.19
C ILE A 97 -60.46 30.04 21.79
N PRO A 98 -61.31 31.01 22.20
CA PRO A 98 -62.67 30.68 22.68
C PRO A 98 -63.40 29.90 21.60
N PHE A 99 -63.85 28.70 21.95
CA PHE A 99 -64.71 27.79 21.14
C PHE A 99 -64.01 26.94 20.09
N ASP A 100 -62.62 27.07 19.87
CA ASP A 100 -61.96 26.37 18.78
C ASP A 100 -60.64 25.67 19.22
N GLY A 101 -60.36 25.59 20.52
CA GLY A 101 -59.17 24.96 21.07
C GLY A 101 -57.94 25.88 21.04
N ASP A 102 -56.77 25.31 21.31
CA ASP A 102 -55.50 26.07 21.38
C ASP A 102 -54.79 26.08 20.01
N ILE A 103 -54.43 27.25 19.52
CA ILE A 103 -53.47 27.37 18.40
C ILE A 103 -52.09 27.47 18.99
N CYS A 104 -51.26 26.47 18.71
CA CYS A 104 -49.89 26.40 19.23
C CYS A 104 -48.87 26.70 18.12
N THR A 105 -47.83 27.44 18.43
CA THR A 105 -46.65 27.54 17.53
C THR A 105 -46.00 26.17 17.37
N PRO A 106 -45.43 25.86 16.20
CA PRO A 106 -44.69 24.62 16.04
C PRO A 106 -43.49 24.56 17.02
N LYS A 107 -43.22 23.40 17.57
CA LYS A 107 -42.04 23.16 18.40
C LYS A 107 -40.79 23.28 17.52
N ILE A 108 -39.95 24.27 17.76
CA ILE A 108 -38.69 24.48 17.04
C ILE A 108 -37.59 23.95 17.89
N CYS A 109 -36.93 22.89 17.44
CA CYS A 109 -35.74 22.36 18.09
C CYS A 109 -34.50 22.67 17.26
N ILE A 110 -33.44 23.15 17.90
CA ILE A 110 -32.16 23.36 17.27
C ILE A 110 -31.36 22.08 17.45
N SER A 111 -30.97 21.46 16.36
CA SER A 111 -30.03 20.36 16.28
C SER A 111 -28.70 20.88 15.73
N TRP A 112 -27.62 20.44 16.30
CA TRP A 112 -26.30 20.83 15.85
C TRP A 112 -25.79 19.89 14.78
N PRO A 113 -25.17 20.39 13.68
CA PRO A 113 -24.68 19.54 12.62
C PRO A 113 -23.42 18.79 13.04
N THR A 114 -23.16 17.67 12.38
CA THR A 114 -21.83 17.06 12.38
C THR A 114 -20.93 17.85 11.44
N ILE A 115 -19.76 18.26 11.91
CA ILE A 115 -18.74 18.92 11.10
C ILE A 115 -17.79 17.83 10.60
N THR A 116 -17.58 17.77 9.28
CA THR A 116 -16.64 16.84 8.67
C THR A 116 -15.55 17.62 7.94
N ILE A 117 -14.30 17.32 8.24
CA ILE A 117 -13.11 17.97 7.70
C ILE A 117 -12.29 16.90 6.96
N PRO A 118 -12.30 16.91 5.61
CA PRO A 118 -11.43 16.05 4.83
C PRO A 118 -10.02 16.62 4.76
N VAL A 119 -9.01 15.76 4.91
CA VAL A 119 -7.59 16.10 4.77
C VAL A 119 -6.93 15.02 3.94
N SER A 120 -6.21 15.42 2.90
CA SER A 120 -5.40 14.52 2.08
C SER A 120 -3.94 14.91 2.16
N TYR A 121 -3.07 13.91 2.26
CA TYR A 121 -1.63 14.07 2.25
C TYR A 121 -1.01 13.07 1.28
N SER A 122 -0.05 13.50 0.48
CA SER A 122 0.71 12.64 -0.42
C SER A 122 2.19 13.02 -0.41
N ASP A 123 3.05 12.02 -0.52
CA ASP A 123 4.50 12.20 -0.58
C ASP A 123 5.16 11.04 -1.31
N THR A 124 6.47 11.16 -1.55
CA THR A 124 7.28 10.17 -2.23
C THR A 124 8.56 9.92 -1.46
N ILE A 125 8.87 8.66 -1.22
CA ILE A 125 10.12 8.23 -0.61
C ILE A 125 10.93 7.50 -1.68
N THR A 126 12.16 7.96 -1.91
CA THR A 126 13.09 7.29 -2.82
C THR A 126 14.00 6.36 -2.03
N PHE A 127 14.17 5.13 -2.49
CA PHE A 127 14.99 4.13 -1.84
C PHE A 127 15.75 3.26 -2.84
N THR A 128 16.72 2.51 -2.32
CA THR A 128 17.47 1.47 -3.06
C THR A 128 17.19 0.13 -2.38
N ALA A 129 16.99 -0.92 -3.16
CA ALA A 129 16.74 -2.27 -2.63
C ALA A 129 17.58 -3.30 -3.35
N ASP A 130 18.09 -4.28 -2.61
CA ASP A 130 18.88 -5.39 -3.12
C ASP A 130 18.07 -6.67 -3.14
N PHE A 131 18.16 -7.39 -4.25
CA PHE A 131 17.47 -8.65 -4.49
C PHE A 131 18.45 -9.71 -4.93
N THR A 132 18.12 -10.98 -4.66
CA THR A 132 18.80 -12.13 -5.23
C THR A 132 17.82 -13.03 -5.97
N LEU A 133 18.35 -13.85 -6.87
CA LEU A 133 17.56 -14.88 -7.54
C LEU A 133 17.74 -16.21 -6.83
N ASN A 134 16.64 -16.93 -6.68
CA ASN A 134 16.62 -18.28 -6.16
C ASN A 134 15.84 -19.19 -7.14
N ALA A 135 16.58 -20.12 -7.78
CA ALA A 135 15.97 -21.12 -8.61
C ALA A 135 15.82 -22.42 -7.81
N HIS A 136 14.61 -22.95 -7.73
CA HIS A 136 14.32 -24.17 -7.00
C HIS A 136 13.19 -24.98 -7.64
N LEU A 137 13.18 -26.30 -7.35
CA LEU A 137 12.14 -27.20 -7.81
C LEU A 137 11.03 -27.30 -6.77
N SER A 138 9.80 -27.00 -7.17
CA SER A 138 8.59 -27.18 -6.35
C SER A 138 7.66 -28.20 -7.01
N GLY A 139 7.63 -29.42 -6.47
CA GLY A 139 6.93 -30.53 -7.09
C GLY A 139 7.49 -30.88 -8.48
N ALA A 140 6.68 -30.72 -9.53
CA ALA A 140 7.07 -30.96 -10.91
C ALA A 140 7.38 -29.66 -11.69
N THR A 141 7.55 -28.53 -11.02
CA THR A 141 7.73 -27.23 -11.64
C THR A 141 8.99 -26.54 -11.09
N TRP A 142 9.83 -26.08 -11.97
CA TRP A 142 10.92 -25.17 -11.64
C TRP A 142 10.39 -23.76 -11.46
N LEU A 143 10.78 -23.14 -10.34
CA LEU A 143 10.46 -21.77 -9.99
C LEU A 143 11.77 -20.95 -9.92
N VAL A 144 11.74 -19.75 -10.46
CA VAL A 144 12.78 -18.75 -10.24
C VAL A 144 12.14 -17.59 -9.51
N ASP A 145 12.59 -17.40 -8.30
CA ASP A 145 12.06 -16.39 -7.40
C ASP A 145 13.08 -15.27 -7.20
N VAL A 146 12.59 -14.04 -7.16
CA VAL A 146 13.33 -12.88 -6.68
C VAL A 146 13.14 -12.78 -5.18
N VAL A 147 14.22 -12.81 -4.43
CA VAL A 147 14.23 -12.73 -2.96
C VAL A 147 14.83 -11.40 -2.53
N ILE A 148 14.11 -10.64 -1.72
CA ILE A 148 14.63 -9.40 -1.16
C ILE A 148 15.68 -9.72 -0.10
N VAL A 149 16.92 -9.24 -0.29
CA VAL A 149 18.04 -9.48 0.62
C VAL A 149 18.29 -8.31 1.57
N GLY A 150 18.09 -7.11 1.08
CA GLY A 150 18.27 -5.89 1.86
C GLY A 150 17.38 -4.77 1.31
N ILE A 151 16.39 -4.39 2.08
CA ILE A 151 15.84 -3.04 1.98
C ILE A 151 16.50 -2.30 3.13
N PRO A 152 17.24 -1.21 2.89
CA PRO A 152 17.56 -0.29 3.96
C PRO A 152 16.24 0.02 4.65
N ALA A 153 16.18 -0.12 5.96
CA ALA A 153 14.94 0.01 6.72
C ALA A 153 14.20 1.26 6.22
N LEU A 154 13.09 1.06 5.52
CA LEU A 154 12.26 2.15 5.07
C LEU A 154 11.67 2.76 6.34
N ASP A 155 12.36 3.77 6.90
CA ASP A 155 11.91 4.46 8.09
C ASP A 155 10.76 5.39 7.71
N LEU A 156 9.55 4.92 7.93
CA LEU A 156 8.34 5.70 7.73
C LEU A 156 8.04 6.67 8.89
N SER A 157 8.83 6.64 9.95
CA SER A 157 8.59 7.52 11.11
C SER A 157 8.62 9.01 10.74
N PRO A 158 9.56 9.51 9.91
CA PRO A 158 9.52 10.89 9.45
C PRO A 158 8.28 11.22 8.64
N ALA A 159 7.85 10.30 7.76
CA ALA A 159 6.64 10.47 6.96
C ALA A 159 5.39 10.51 7.84
N ALA A 160 5.28 9.62 8.83
CA ALA A 160 4.17 9.62 9.78
C ALA A 160 4.10 10.93 10.60
N VAL A 161 5.24 11.46 11.04
CA VAL A 161 5.30 12.76 11.72
C VAL A 161 4.85 13.89 10.79
N ALA A 162 5.30 13.90 9.54
CA ALA A 162 4.91 14.92 8.56
C ALA A 162 3.40 14.87 8.25
N ILE A 163 2.83 13.68 8.12
CA ILE A 163 1.38 13.48 7.94
C ILE A 163 0.61 14.06 9.12
N LEU A 164 0.98 13.70 10.37
CA LEU A 164 0.31 14.21 11.57
C LEU A 164 0.40 15.73 11.65
N ALA A 165 1.57 16.32 11.37
CA ALA A 165 1.75 17.76 11.36
C ALA A 165 0.91 18.45 10.28
N ALA A 166 0.82 17.87 9.06
CA ALA A 166 -0.01 18.39 7.98
C ALA A 166 -1.50 18.36 8.34
N ILE A 167 -1.97 17.27 8.96
CA ILE A 167 -3.34 17.15 9.44
C ILE A 167 -3.63 18.22 10.51
N ALA A 168 -2.78 18.36 11.53
CA ALA A 168 -2.94 19.36 12.56
C ALA A 168 -2.99 20.78 11.97
N ALA A 169 -2.07 21.11 11.06
CA ALA A 169 -2.02 22.40 10.39
C ALA A 169 -3.28 22.71 9.55
N ALA A 170 -3.87 21.72 8.94
CA ALA A 170 -5.08 21.88 8.13
C ALA A 170 -6.35 22.01 8.99
N VAL A 171 -6.45 21.25 10.07
CA VAL A 171 -7.67 21.13 10.87
C VAL A 171 -7.78 22.22 11.95
N THR A 172 -6.69 22.52 12.64
CA THR A 172 -6.70 23.46 13.78
C THR A 172 -7.26 24.84 13.43
N PRO A 173 -6.89 25.49 12.31
CA PRO A 173 -7.46 26.80 11.96
C PRO A 173 -8.96 26.77 11.72
N ILE A 174 -9.46 25.69 11.11
CA ILE A 174 -10.89 25.51 10.81
C ILE A 174 -11.67 25.41 12.12
N LEU A 175 -11.18 24.62 13.07
CA LEU A 175 -11.84 24.46 14.36
C LEU A 175 -11.77 25.73 15.21
N LEU A 176 -10.66 26.42 15.25
CA LEU A 176 -10.49 27.67 16.01
C LEU A 176 -11.39 28.80 15.48
N ALA A 177 -11.80 28.74 14.20
CA ALA A 177 -12.73 29.70 13.63
C ALA A 177 -14.17 29.55 14.16
N ILE A 178 -14.50 28.46 14.88
CA ILE A 178 -15.83 28.23 15.45
C ILE A 178 -15.95 28.99 16.77
N PRO A 179 -16.85 29.98 16.87
CA PRO A 179 -16.99 30.77 18.08
C PRO A 179 -17.33 29.92 19.30
N PHE A 180 -16.79 30.31 20.47
CA PHE A 180 -17.03 29.75 21.81
C PHE A 180 -16.53 28.34 22.09
N ILE A 181 -16.52 27.45 21.09
CA ILE A 181 -16.15 26.03 21.28
C ILE A 181 -14.92 25.63 20.48
N GLY A 182 -14.40 26.49 19.61
CA GLY A 182 -13.30 26.16 18.68
C GLY A 182 -12.04 25.71 19.38
N LEU A 183 -11.66 26.34 20.47
CA LEU A 183 -10.49 25.93 21.27
C LEU A 183 -10.67 24.51 21.86
N PHE A 184 -11.88 24.20 22.37
CA PHE A 184 -12.17 22.88 22.93
C PHE A 184 -12.12 21.79 21.83
N LEU A 185 -12.65 22.10 20.65
CA LEU A 185 -12.62 21.19 19.51
C LEU A 185 -11.19 20.97 19.00
N ALA A 186 -10.38 22.02 18.91
CA ALA A 186 -8.97 21.91 18.52
C ALA A 186 -8.19 21.02 19.50
N LEU A 187 -8.34 21.19 20.80
CA LEU A 187 -7.72 20.32 21.81
C LEU A 187 -8.20 18.87 21.71
N GLY A 188 -9.49 18.64 21.38
CA GLY A 188 -10.03 17.31 21.16
C GLY A 188 -9.43 16.63 19.94
N VAL A 189 -9.21 17.36 18.86
CA VAL A 189 -8.54 16.82 17.64
C VAL A 189 -7.08 16.53 17.92
N ASP A 190 -6.37 17.41 18.62
CA ASP A 190 -4.98 17.14 19.01
C ASP A 190 -4.86 15.88 19.86
N ALA A 191 -5.81 15.63 20.77
CA ALA A 191 -5.86 14.40 21.55
C ALA A 191 -6.11 13.16 20.68
N ILE A 192 -6.95 13.26 19.63
CA ILE A 192 -7.19 12.16 18.69
C ILE A 192 -5.95 11.91 17.83
N LEU A 193 -5.33 12.95 17.30
CA LEU A 193 -4.09 12.81 16.52
C LEU A 193 -2.97 12.18 17.36
N ALA A 194 -2.89 12.55 18.64
CA ALA A 194 -1.97 11.92 19.58
C ALA A 194 -2.32 10.46 19.87
N ALA A 195 -3.62 10.11 19.93
CA ALA A 195 -4.08 8.74 20.14
C ALA A 195 -3.87 7.84 18.89
N ILE A 196 -4.09 8.37 17.69
CA ILE A 196 -3.73 7.69 16.44
C ILE A 196 -2.21 7.48 16.42
N GLY A 197 -1.46 8.52 16.70
CA GLY A 197 -0.02 8.50 16.82
C GLY A 197 0.73 7.96 15.60
N ILE A 198 2.04 7.95 15.71
CA ILE A 198 2.92 7.38 14.68
C ILE A 198 2.62 5.88 14.48
N ALA A 199 2.39 5.15 15.57
CA ALA A 199 2.13 3.71 15.51
C ALA A 199 0.85 3.37 14.74
N GLY A 200 -0.22 4.17 14.86
CA GLY A 200 -1.46 3.98 14.10
C GLY A 200 -1.26 4.21 12.61
N LEU A 201 -0.54 5.28 12.23
CA LEU A 201 -0.21 5.56 10.82
C LEU A 201 0.74 4.51 10.23
N LEU A 202 1.74 4.06 10.99
CA LEU A 202 2.62 2.96 10.56
C LEU A 202 1.85 1.65 10.40
N GLY A 203 0.88 1.38 11.28
CA GLY A 203 -0.03 0.25 11.14
C GLY A 203 -0.89 0.32 9.88
N LEU A 204 -1.15 1.52 9.36
CA LEU A 204 -1.88 1.74 8.12
C LEU A 204 -1.01 1.58 6.88
N LEU A 205 0.17 2.16 6.90
CA LEU A 205 1.13 2.10 5.79
C LEU A 205 1.84 0.75 5.74
N GLY A 206 2.02 0.09 6.90
CA GLY A 206 2.68 -1.21 7.03
C GLY A 206 2.11 -2.28 6.09
N PRO A 207 0.81 -2.55 6.06
CA PRO A 207 0.23 -3.52 5.14
C PRO A 207 0.44 -3.23 3.66
N LEU A 208 0.58 -1.94 3.29
CA LEU A 208 0.92 -1.54 1.92
C LEU A 208 2.37 -1.84 1.58
N LEU A 209 3.24 -1.83 2.59
CA LEU A 209 4.68 -2.11 2.44
C LEU A 209 5.03 -3.57 2.68
N THR A 210 4.25 -4.29 3.52
CA THR A 210 4.51 -5.69 3.85
C THR A 210 4.77 -6.54 2.61
N PRO A 211 4.05 -6.38 1.50
CA PRO A 211 4.38 -7.06 0.26
C PRO A 211 5.80 -6.79 -0.24
N PHE A 212 6.47 -5.76 0.18
CA PHE A 212 7.77 -5.33 -0.34
C PHE A 212 8.91 -5.39 0.71
N VAL A 213 8.59 -5.54 1.99
CA VAL A 213 9.58 -5.44 3.09
C VAL A 213 9.86 -6.80 3.75
N SER A 214 8.91 -7.70 3.79
CA SER A 214 9.05 -8.95 4.55
C SER A 214 9.39 -10.13 3.65
N GLY A 215 10.65 -10.25 3.22
CA GLY A 215 11.18 -11.48 2.61
C GLY A 215 10.34 -12.03 1.46
N LEU A 216 9.71 -11.13 0.69
CA LEU A 216 8.87 -11.53 -0.42
C LEU A 216 9.68 -12.20 -1.49
N THR A 217 9.19 -13.34 -1.77
CA THR A 217 9.59 -14.12 -2.92
C THR A 217 8.63 -13.82 -4.04
N PHE A 218 9.08 -13.15 -5.08
CA PHE A 218 8.30 -12.98 -6.31
C PHE A 218 8.69 -14.06 -7.29
N ASN A 219 7.76 -14.90 -7.64
CA ASN A 219 7.98 -15.83 -8.74
C ASN A 219 7.98 -15.05 -10.06
N ILE A 220 9.14 -15.00 -10.72
CA ILE A 220 9.31 -14.32 -12.01
C ILE A 220 9.29 -15.29 -13.19
N TYR A 221 9.50 -16.57 -12.94
CA TYR A 221 9.55 -17.58 -13.98
C TYR A 221 9.15 -18.93 -13.42
N ASN A 222 8.27 -19.63 -14.14
CA ASN A 222 7.89 -20.99 -13.82
C ASN A 222 7.89 -21.86 -15.09
N GLN A 223 8.42 -23.06 -14.97
CA GLN A 223 8.44 -24.02 -16.07
C GLN A 223 8.24 -25.43 -15.54
N PRO A 224 7.45 -26.26 -16.20
CA PRO A 224 7.36 -27.67 -15.85
C PRO A 224 8.73 -28.32 -15.98
N LYS A 225 9.03 -29.26 -15.07
CA LYS A 225 10.26 -30.05 -15.12
C LYS A 225 10.36 -30.89 -16.39
N VAL A 226 9.22 -31.30 -16.91
CA VAL A 226 9.13 -32.21 -18.09
C VAL A 226 8.33 -31.51 -19.19
N PHE A 227 8.92 -31.37 -20.36
CA PHE A 227 8.28 -30.86 -21.55
C PHE A 227 8.01 -32.00 -22.53
N GLN A 228 6.78 -32.18 -22.92
CA GLN A 228 6.44 -33.09 -24.00
C GLN A 228 6.64 -32.36 -25.33
N VAL A 229 7.64 -32.77 -26.09
CA VAL A 229 7.98 -32.16 -27.39
C VAL A 229 7.15 -32.81 -28.49
N LEU A 230 6.98 -34.13 -28.42
CA LEU A 230 6.12 -34.88 -29.33
C LEU A 230 5.08 -35.64 -28.52
N PRO A 231 3.80 -35.48 -28.82
CA PRO A 231 2.75 -36.26 -28.18
C PRO A 231 2.83 -37.72 -28.60
N ASN A 232 2.38 -38.60 -27.73
CA ASN A 232 2.17 -40.01 -28.07
C ASN A 232 1.02 -40.11 -29.11
N SER A 233 1.35 -40.35 -30.37
CA SER A 233 0.36 -40.42 -31.45
C SER A 233 -0.04 -41.85 -31.80
N SER A 234 0.73 -42.86 -31.38
CA SER A 234 0.45 -44.25 -31.59
C SER A 234 1.30 -45.16 -30.68
N PRO A 235 0.97 -46.44 -30.48
CA PRO A 235 1.82 -47.36 -29.74
C PRO A 235 3.23 -47.52 -30.30
N ILE A 236 3.48 -47.07 -31.52
CA ILE A 236 4.74 -47.18 -32.24
C ILE A 236 5.54 -45.86 -32.11
N ASP A 237 4.87 -44.76 -31.79
CA ASP A 237 5.49 -43.43 -31.63
C ASP A 237 5.38 -42.98 -30.15
N PRO A 238 6.35 -43.33 -29.30
CA PRO A 238 6.32 -42.92 -27.91
C PRO A 238 6.45 -41.38 -27.78
N ALA A 239 5.84 -40.84 -26.76
CA ALA A 239 6.02 -39.44 -26.43
C ALA A 239 7.53 -39.11 -26.22
N VAL A 240 7.99 -38.04 -26.84
CA VAL A 240 9.32 -37.52 -26.60
C VAL A 240 9.23 -36.39 -25.58
N ASN A 241 9.86 -36.61 -24.43
CA ASN A 241 9.91 -35.69 -23.34
C ASN A 241 11.33 -35.09 -23.20
N ILE A 242 11.43 -33.82 -22.88
CA ILE A 242 12.66 -33.18 -22.45
C ILE A 242 12.51 -32.86 -20.97
N ASN A 243 13.49 -33.26 -20.15
CA ASN A 243 13.52 -32.96 -18.74
C ASN A 243 14.46 -31.78 -18.51
N LEU A 244 14.01 -30.81 -17.71
CA LEU A 244 14.87 -29.76 -17.13
C LEU A 244 15.42 -30.29 -15.80
N ASP A 245 16.68 -30.70 -15.78
CA ASP A 245 17.28 -31.34 -14.61
C ASP A 245 17.78 -30.32 -13.58
N LEU A 246 18.29 -29.21 -14.06
CA LEU A 246 18.82 -28.14 -13.21
C LEU A 246 18.58 -26.79 -13.85
N ILE A 247 18.00 -25.86 -13.07
CA ILE A 247 17.95 -24.45 -13.42
C ILE A 247 18.77 -23.66 -12.38
N GLN A 248 19.60 -22.78 -12.85
CA GLN A 248 20.38 -21.85 -12.02
C GLN A 248 20.21 -20.43 -12.55
N ALA A 249 20.09 -19.49 -11.62
CA ALA A 249 20.03 -18.07 -11.92
C ALA A 249 21.14 -17.36 -11.17
N ALA A 250 21.89 -16.49 -11.84
CA ALA A 250 22.98 -15.73 -11.26
C ALA A 250 23.22 -14.43 -12.03
N VAL A 251 23.86 -13.47 -11.38
CA VAL A 251 24.46 -12.33 -12.04
C VAL A 251 25.93 -12.66 -12.33
N LEU A 252 26.26 -12.77 -13.59
CA LEU A 252 27.66 -13.07 -13.99
C LEU A 252 28.41 -11.76 -14.23
N ALA A 253 29.64 -11.72 -13.69
CA ALA A 253 30.58 -10.67 -14.00
C ALA A 253 31.08 -10.88 -15.45
N SER A 254 30.62 -10.05 -16.33
CA SER A 254 31.09 -9.85 -17.69
C SER A 254 31.50 -8.38 -17.85
N ASP A 255 31.90 -7.98 -19.05
CA ASP A 255 32.16 -6.55 -19.33
C ASP A 255 30.98 -5.63 -19.01
N LYS A 256 29.78 -6.20 -18.91
CA LYS A 256 28.51 -5.51 -18.62
C LYS A 256 27.63 -6.30 -17.68
N ASN A 257 28.06 -6.91 -16.66
CA ASN A 257 27.23 -7.73 -15.76
C ASN A 257 25.88 -8.16 -16.37
N GLU A 258 25.64 -9.44 -16.46
CA GLU A 258 24.45 -9.99 -17.08
C GLU A 258 23.70 -10.88 -16.10
N LEU A 259 22.37 -10.78 -16.13
CA LEU A 259 21.49 -11.72 -15.47
C LEU A 259 21.42 -12.99 -16.33
N VAL A 260 21.91 -14.11 -15.82
CA VAL A 260 22.01 -15.35 -16.58
C VAL A 260 21.16 -16.44 -15.92
N LEU A 261 20.32 -17.04 -16.72
CA LEU A 261 19.59 -18.27 -16.38
C LEU A 261 20.17 -19.41 -17.20
N THR A 262 20.63 -20.44 -16.52
CA THR A 262 21.16 -21.64 -17.15
C THR A 262 20.33 -22.86 -16.79
N ALA A 263 20.18 -23.78 -17.75
CA ALA A 263 19.50 -25.03 -17.52
C ALA A 263 20.26 -26.20 -18.15
N ASN A 264 20.21 -27.37 -17.48
CA ASN A 264 20.63 -28.65 -18.06
C ASN A 264 19.39 -29.41 -18.52
N ILE A 265 19.51 -30.08 -19.63
CA ILE A 265 18.43 -30.89 -20.20
C ILE A 265 18.88 -32.34 -20.36
N SER A 266 17.90 -33.25 -20.18
CA SER A 266 18.06 -34.66 -20.54
C SER A 266 16.81 -35.16 -21.28
N ALA A 267 16.97 -36.24 -22.03
CA ALA A 267 15.90 -36.89 -22.77
C ALA A 267 15.33 -38.11 -22.03
#